data_262940513189b4ebae00e4e30aca81ce
#
_entry.id   262940513189b4ebae00e4e30aca81ce
#
_cell.length_a   1.000
_cell.length_b   1.000
_cell.length_c   1.000
_cell.angle_alpha   90.00
_cell.angle_beta   90.00
_cell.angle_gamma   90.00
#
_symmetry.space_group_name_H-M   'P 1'
#
loop_
_entity.id
_entity.type
_entity.pdbx_description
1 polymer ?
#
loop_
_entity_poly.entity_id
_entity_poly.type
_entity_poly.pdbx_seq_one_letter_code
_entity_poly.pdbx_strand_id
1 'polypeptide(L)' 'MKTIQVKTNIMCGSCVAKVTPVLNKEIGENNWKVDLQNPNKILTATTDLEKTDVIKAVRNAGYKAEILK' A
#
# COMPACT_ATOMS: atom_id res chain seq x y z
N MET A 1 6.39 -15.48 3.63
CA MET A 1 5.77 -14.17 3.33
C MET A 1 4.26 -14.28 3.44
N LYS A 2 3.62 -13.21 3.84
CA LYS A 2 2.16 -13.19 3.99
C LYS A 2 1.58 -12.07 3.13
N THR A 3 0.34 -12.23 2.73
CA THR A 3 -0.38 -11.24 1.94
C THR A 3 -1.16 -10.33 2.88
N ILE A 4 -0.90 -9.02 2.78
CA ILE A 4 -1.54 -8.01 3.61
C ILE A 4 -2.35 -7.11 2.69
N GLN A 5 -3.60 -6.87 3.07
CA GLN A 5 -4.47 -5.96 2.32
C GLN A 5 -4.90 -4.82 3.22
N VAL A 6 -4.74 -3.60 2.74
CA VAL A 6 -5.15 -2.40 3.48
C VAL A 6 -5.97 -1.50 2.56
N LYS A 7 -6.95 -0.85 3.15
CA LYS A 7 -7.76 0.14 2.47
C LYS A 7 -6.99 1.46 2.45
N THR A 8 -6.91 2.11 1.29
CA THR A 8 -6.17 3.35 1.16
C THR A 8 -7.02 4.42 0.49
N ASN A 9 -6.49 5.64 0.48
CA ASN A 9 -7.07 6.74 -0.29
C ASN A 9 -6.23 7.07 -1.53
N ILE A 10 -5.47 6.11 -2.02
CA ILE A 10 -4.71 6.26 -3.25
C ILE A 10 -5.68 6.15 -4.42
N MET A 11 -6.00 7.27 -5.07
CA MET A 11 -7.14 7.35 -5.97
C MET A 11 -6.81 7.29 -7.46
N CYS A 12 -5.57 7.46 -7.84
CA CYS A 12 -5.21 7.55 -9.26
C CYS A 12 -3.78 7.11 -9.51
N GLY A 13 -3.44 6.99 -10.80
CA GLY A 13 -2.10 6.57 -11.21
C GLY A 13 -1.00 7.51 -10.73
N SER A 14 -1.27 8.82 -10.70
CA SER A 14 -0.31 9.79 -10.17
C SER A 14 -0.01 9.53 -8.70
N CYS A 15 -1.03 9.18 -7.94
CA CYS A 15 -0.86 8.84 -6.53
C CYS A 15 -0.04 7.57 -6.38
N VAL A 16 -0.30 6.57 -7.20
CA VAL A 16 0.49 5.34 -7.21
C VAL A 16 1.96 5.66 -7.49
N ALA A 17 2.22 6.52 -8.47
CA ALA A 17 3.58 6.93 -8.79
C ALA A 17 4.28 7.62 -7.61
N LYS A 18 3.55 8.38 -6.83
CA LYS A 18 4.12 9.05 -5.65
C LYS A 18 4.46 8.06 -4.53
N VAL A 19 3.66 7.03 -4.34
CA VAL A 19 3.92 6.05 -3.29
C VAL A 19 4.95 5.00 -3.71
N THR A 20 5.17 4.84 -5.01
CA THR A 20 6.07 3.81 -5.53
C THR A 20 7.46 3.83 -4.89
N PRO A 21 8.19 4.96 -4.84
CA PRO A 21 9.52 4.95 -4.22
C PRO A 21 9.49 4.55 -2.75
N VAL A 22 8.49 5.00 -2.03
CA VAL A 22 8.37 4.72 -0.60
C VAL A 22 8.05 3.24 -0.38
N LEU A 23 7.08 2.71 -1.11
CA LEU A 23 6.68 1.32 -0.95
C LEU A 23 7.75 0.35 -1.45
N ASN A 24 8.47 0.70 -2.50
CA ASN A 24 9.58 -0.12 -2.96
C ASN A 24 10.68 -0.21 -1.91
N LYS A 25 10.92 0.89 -1.20
CA LYS A 25 11.93 0.92 -0.14
C LYS A 25 11.47 0.12 1.08
N GLU A 26 10.21 0.26 1.48
CA GLU A 26 9.71 -0.32 2.72
C GLU A 26 9.25 -1.78 2.53
N ILE A 27 8.62 -2.10 1.43
CA ILE A 27 8.02 -3.41 1.19
C ILE A 27 8.84 -4.22 0.20
N GLY A 28 9.40 -3.57 -0.80
CA GLY A 28 10.15 -4.21 -1.85
C GLY A 28 9.49 -4.07 -3.21
N GLU A 29 10.31 -3.90 -4.23
CA GLU A 29 9.84 -3.76 -5.61
C GLU A 29 9.09 -5.02 -6.02
N ASN A 30 7.93 -4.85 -6.65
CA ASN A 30 7.08 -5.94 -7.14
C ASN A 30 6.41 -6.77 -6.03
N ASN A 31 6.55 -6.37 -4.77
CA ASN A 31 5.91 -7.08 -3.66
C ASN A 31 4.61 -6.41 -3.22
N TRP A 32 4.14 -5.43 -3.95
CA TRP A 32 2.91 -4.72 -3.63
C TRP A 32 2.21 -4.25 -4.90
N LYS A 33 0.91 -4.02 -4.79
CA LYS A 33 0.16 -3.36 -5.86
C LYS A 33 -1.11 -2.74 -5.27
N VAL A 34 -1.64 -1.74 -5.97
CA VAL A 34 -2.88 -1.06 -5.58
C VAL A 34 -3.95 -1.38 -6.61
N ASP A 35 -5.12 -1.80 -6.13
CA ASP A 35 -6.28 -2.05 -6.98
C ASP A 35 -7.09 -0.75 -7.08
N LEU A 36 -6.86 0.00 -8.14
CA LEU A 36 -7.53 1.27 -8.36
C LEU A 36 -8.97 1.11 -8.82
N GLN A 37 -9.35 -0.06 -9.28
CA GLN A 37 -10.71 -0.34 -9.70
C GLN A 37 -11.62 -0.64 -8.52
N ASN A 38 -11.05 -1.01 -7.40
CA ASN A 38 -11.82 -1.27 -6.19
C ASN A 38 -12.21 0.07 -5.54
N PRO A 39 -13.48 0.26 -5.14
CA PRO A 39 -13.91 1.51 -4.49
C PRO A 39 -13.09 1.84 -3.24
N ASN A 40 -12.57 0.82 -2.56
CA ASN A 40 -11.76 0.98 -1.35
C ASN A 40 -10.27 1.20 -1.64
N LYS A 41 -9.86 1.16 -2.92
CA LYS A 41 -8.47 1.36 -3.32
C LYS A 41 -7.53 0.48 -2.50
N ILE A 42 -7.73 -0.82 -2.60
CA ILE A 42 -7.01 -1.79 -1.77
C ILE A 42 -5.56 -1.90 -2.19
N LEU A 43 -4.65 -1.74 -1.23
CA LEU A 43 -3.23 -2.03 -1.42
C LEU A 43 -2.98 -3.46 -0.95
N THR A 44 -2.46 -4.29 -1.83
CA THR A 44 -2.08 -5.66 -1.52
C THR A 44 -0.55 -5.71 -1.47
N ALA A 45 -0.01 -6.18 -0.35
CA ALA A 45 1.43 -6.33 -0.17
C ALA A 45 1.76 -7.76 0.24
N THR A 46 2.74 -8.35 -0.42
CA THR A 46 3.25 -9.68 -0.06
C THR A 46 4.60 -9.47 0.63
N THR A 47 4.61 -9.63 1.95
CA THR A 47 5.78 -9.28 2.75
C THR A 47 5.72 -9.95 4.11
N ASP A 48 6.86 -10.01 4.80
CA ASP A 48 6.93 -10.49 6.17
C ASP A 48 6.64 -9.40 7.20
N LEU A 49 6.44 -8.17 6.75
CA LEU A 49 6.11 -7.05 7.63
C LEU A 49 4.72 -7.20 8.25
N GLU A 50 4.47 -6.45 9.29
CA GLU A 50 3.15 -6.41 9.91
C GLU A 50 2.23 -5.42 9.19
N LYS A 51 0.92 -5.55 9.40
CA LYS A 51 -0.05 -4.62 8.80
C LYS A 51 0.26 -3.18 9.18
N THR A 52 0.67 -2.96 10.43
CA THR A 52 1.01 -1.61 10.89
C THR A 52 2.20 -1.04 10.12
N ASP A 53 3.16 -1.89 9.76
CA ASP A 53 4.32 -1.43 8.98
C ASP A 53 3.91 -0.99 7.58
N VAL A 54 2.99 -1.73 6.96
CA VAL A 54 2.47 -1.38 5.64
C VAL A 54 1.71 -0.05 5.73
N ILE A 55 0.89 0.12 6.76
CA ILE A 55 0.15 1.37 6.99
C ILE A 55 1.11 2.54 7.18
N LYS A 56 2.18 2.34 7.95
CA LYS A 56 3.19 3.39 8.14
C LYS A 56 3.86 3.77 6.83
N ALA A 57 4.15 2.78 5.98
CA ALA A 57 4.76 3.06 4.68
C ALA A 57 3.85 3.94 3.82
N VAL A 58 2.56 3.63 3.79
CA VAL A 58 1.58 4.44 3.04
C VAL A 58 1.50 5.84 3.64
N ARG A 59 1.47 5.97 4.95
CA ARG A 59 1.43 7.27 5.63
C ARG A 59 2.67 8.11 5.33
N ASN A 60 3.83 7.47 5.30
CA ASN A 60 5.07 8.17 4.98
C ASN A 60 5.06 8.73 3.56
N ALA A 61 4.28 8.13 2.68
CA ALA A 61 4.10 8.62 1.32
C ALA A 61 3.09 9.77 1.23
N GLY A 62 2.43 10.10 2.34
CA GLY A 62 1.47 11.21 2.39
C GLY A 62 0.02 10.78 2.16
N TYR A 63 -0.26 9.50 2.27
CA TYR A 63 -1.62 8.96 2.09
C TYR A 63 -2.11 8.29 3.37
N LYS A 64 -3.36 7.88 3.35
CA LYS A 64 -3.98 7.20 4.48
C LYS A 64 -4.16 5.73 4.18
N ALA A 65 -4.07 4.90 5.20
CA ALA A 65 -4.31 3.47 5.08
C ALA A 65 -5.01 2.97 6.34
N GLU A 66 -5.89 2.01 6.16
CA GLU A 66 -6.63 1.39 7.25
C GLU A 66 -6.59 -0.12 7.08
N ILE A 67 -6.65 -0.84 8.19
CA ILE A 67 -6.70 -2.30 8.16
C ILE A 67 -8.00 -2.73 7.48
N LEU A 68 -7.87 -3.60 6.49
CA LEU A 68 -9.02 -4.17 5.83
C LEU A 68 -9.48 -5.40 6.61
N LYS A 69 -10.74 -5.38 6.96
CA LYS A 69 -11.34 -6.54 7.63
C LYS A 69 -11.97 -7.48 6.63
#